data_c7f61f4834078954ae6be1eadc27bb7f
#
_entry.id   c7f61f4834078954ae6be1eadc27bb7f
#
_cell.length_a   1.000
_cell.length_b   1.000
_cell.length_c   1.000
_cell.angle_alpha   90.00
_cell.angle_beta   90.00
_cell.angle_gamma   90.00
#
_symmetry.space_group_name_H-M   'P 1'
#
loop_
_entity.id
_entity.type
_entity.pdbx_description
1 polymer ?
#
loop_
_entity_poly.entity_id
_entity_poly.type
_entity_poly.pdbx_seq_one_letter_code
_entity_poly.pdbx_strand_id
1 'polypeptide(L)'
;VGNASMWGMILAPFFIRSFGKKKVLLGINTMNIVCILAMGINKTSIYWLAICVYLNWLFGAFEQITTPAIQADIRDFHQYKTGERVDGMFATVKTIGDMVTLVTSSVLPFVYEKMGIFEGNGYESPYDILDVTTGEPGLLDKMFTALIIMAAAGAFLNMVPYFFYDLKEKDQKGIVKILKIRAMFEDYGNGITNDQTLVEAIDIIREAKELAVTEAKAADKSKGRKAYKEALRYNEEIEIAKMVCGELD
;
A
#
# COMPACT_ATOMS: atom_id res chain seq x y z
N VAL A 1 -13.82 -15.83 -8.53
CA VAL A 1 -13.40 -14.62 -7.80
C VAL A 1 -12.17 -14.93 -6.95
N GLY A 2 -12.11 -16.07 -6.23
CA GLY A 2 -10.97 -16.43 -5.35
C GLY A 2 -9.57 -16.39 -6.00
N ASN A 3 -9.45 -16.70 -7.28
CA ASN A 3 -8.17 -16.67 -7.99
C ASN A 3 -7.65 -15.24 -8.30
N ALA A 4 -8.50 -14.22 -8.27
CA ALA A 4 -8.13 -12.84 -8.59
C ALA A 4 -7.07 -12.31 -7.61
N SER A 5 -7.27 -12.52 -6.31
CA SER A 5 -6.32 -12.10 -5.28
C SER A 5 -4.95 -12.77 -5.43
N MET A 6 -4.91 -14.04 -5.79
CA MET A 6 -3.67 -14.77 -6.02
C MET A 6 -2.88 -14.14 -7.19
N TRP A 7 -3.54 -13.85 -8.31
CA TRP A 7 -2.89 -13.17 -9.44
C TRP A 7 -2.42 -11.76 -9.08
N GLY A 8 -3.23 -11.01 -8.33
CA GLY A 8 -2.84 -9.70 -7.83
C GLY A 8 -1.58 -9.75 -6.97
N MET A 9 -1.48 -10.70 -6.05
CA MET A 9 -0.30 -10.90 -5.19
C MET A 9 0.95 -11.26 -5.98
N ILE A 10 0.84 -12.12 -7.02
CA ILE A 10 1.97 -12.50 -7.86
C ILE A 10 2.47 -11.31 -8.70
N LEU A 11 1.55 -10.49 -9.20
CA LEU A 11 1.87 -9.36 -10.07
C LEU A 11 2.40 -8.13 -9.29
N ALA A 12 1.96 -7.93 -8.04
CA ALA A 12 2.30 -6.77 -7.23
C ALA A 12 3.81 -6.47 -7.14
N PRO A 13 4.71 -7.43 -6.85
CA PRO A 13 6.15 -7.17 -6.78
C PRO A 13 6.75 -6.64 -8.09
N PHE A 14 6.25 -7.09 -9.25
CA PHE A 14 6.71 -6.62 -10.55
C PHE A 14 6.35 -5.15 -10.79
N PHE A 15 5.12 -4.79 -10.44
CA PHE A 15 4.65 -3.40 -10.56
C PHE A 15 5.34 -2.48 -9.56
N ILE A 16 5.47 -2.90 -8.31
CA ILE A 16 6.18 -2.15 -7.27
C ILE A 16 7.63 -1.88 -7.68
N ARG A 17 8.32 -2.90 -8.19
CA ARG A 17 9.71 -2.75 -8.67
C ARG A 17 9.84 -1.83 -9.88
N SER A 18 8.80 -1.73 -10.71
CA SER A 18 8.84 -0.95 -11.96
C SER A 18 8.43 0.51 -11.76
N PHE A 19 7.46 0.76 -10.90
CA PHE A 19 6.80 2.06 -10.76
C PHE A 19 6.97 2.69 -9.37
N GLY A 20 7.43 1.90 -8.38
CA GLY A 20 7.53 2.31 -6.98
C GLY A 20 6.21 2.15 -6.21
N LYS A 21 6.31 2.00 -4.88
CA LYS A 21 5.19 1.70 -3.98
C LYS A 21 4.06 2.74 -4.05
N LYS A 22 4.39 4.04 -3.95
CA LYS A 22 3.41 5.13 -3.98
C LYS A 22 2.58 5.14 -5.26
N LYS A 23 3.25 5.09 -6.43
CA LYS A 23 2.56 5.17 -7.73
C LYS A 23 1.67 3.95 -7.99
N VAL A 24 2.16 2.78 -7.60
CA VAL A 24 1.38 1.53 -7.71
C VAL A 24 0.14 1.63 -6.86
N LEU A 25 0.26 2.02 -5.59
CA LEU A 25 -0.86 2.10 -4.68
C LEU A 25 -1.92 3.12 -5.11
N LEU A 26 -1.50 4.34 -5.49
CA LEU A 26 -2.42 5.36 -6.01
C LEU A 26 -3.10 4.90 -7.31
N GLY A 27 -2.36 4.31 -8.23
CA GLY A 27 -2.91 3.81 -9.50
C GLY A 27 -3.95 2.72 -9.29
N ILE A 28 -3.67 1.77 -8.42
CA ILE A 28 -4.55 0.64 -8.12
C ILE A 28 -5.80 1.09 -7.37
N ASN A 29 -5.66 1.97 -6.37
CA ASN A 29 -6.83 2.53 -5.68
C ASN A 29 -7.72 3.32 -6.65
N THR A 30 -7.14 4.07 -7.59
CA THR A 30 -7.89 4.74 -8.65
C THR A 30 -8.64 3.73 -9.51
N MET A 31 -7.99 2.63 -9.93
CA MET A 31 -8.65 1.57 -10.71
C MET A 31 -9.74 0.86 -9.90
N ASN A 32 -9.56 0.68 -8.60
CA ASN A 32 -10.58 0.15 -7.70
C ASN A 32 -11.82 1.03 -7.68
N ILE A 33 -11.66 2.35 -7.51
CA ILE A 33 -12.77 3.31 -7.55
C ILE A 33 -13.50 3.23 -8.91
N VAL A 34 -12.75 3.18 -10.01
CA VAL A 34 -13.34 3.04 -11.36
C VAL A 34 -14.15 1.75 -11.49
N CYS A 35 -13.63 0.61 -10.99
CA CYS A 35 -14.36 -0.66 -11.00
C CYS A 35 -15.64 -0.60 -10.16
N ILE A 36 -15.60 0.01 -8.96
CA ILE A 36 -16.77 0.19 -8.10
C ILE A 36 -17.83 1.05 -8.80
N LEU A 37 -17.45 2.18 -9.37
CA LEU A 37 -18.38 3.04 -10.11
C LEU A 37 -18.92 2.38 -11.38
N ALA A 38 -18.10 1.58 -12.06
CA ALA A 38 -18.51 0.84 -13.25
C ALA A 38 -19.60 -0.20 -12.97
N MET A 39 -19.67 -0.75 -11.74
CA MET A 39 -20.78 -1.62 -11.32
C MET A 39 -22.14 -0.91 -11.45
N GLY A 40 -22.18 0.43 -11.28
CA GLY A 40 -23.39 1.23 -11.41
C GLY A 40 -23.91 1.38 -12.83
N ILE A 41 -23.10 1.13 -13.87
CA ILE A 41 -23.48 1.33 -15.28
C ILE A 41 -24.51 0.26 -15.72
N ASN A 42 -24.29 -0.99 -15.31
CA ASN A 42 -25.17 -2.09 -15.66
C ASN A 42 -25.40 -3.03 -14.47
N LYS A 43 -26.30 -2.64 -13.59
CA LYS A 43 -26.60 -3.33 -12.33
C LYS A 43 -27.35 -4.66 -12.52
N THR A 44 -27.95 -4.86 -13.69
CA THR A 44 -28.76 -6.05 -13.98
C THR A 44 -27.96 -7.18 -14.62
N SER A 45 -26.82 -6.88 -15.23
CA SER A 45 -25.99 -7.89 -15.88
C SER A 45 -25.03 -8.56 -14.90
N ILE A 46 -25.30 -9.81 -14.57
CA ILE A 46 -24.48 -10.63 -13.68
C ILE A 46 -23.05 -10.80 -14.21
N TYR A 47 -22.88 -10.91 -15.53
CA TYR A 47 -21.54 -11.02 -16.15
C TYR A 47 -20.73 -9.73 -15.99
N TRP A 48 -21.39 -8.57 -16.16
CA TRP A 48 -20.75 -7.27 -15.95
C TRP A 48 -20.31 -7.08 -14.51
N LEU A 49 -21.19 -7.36 -13.57
CA LEU A 49 -20.89 -7.29 -12.14
C LEU A 49 -19.78 -8.26 -11.76
N ALA A 50 -19.80 -9.49 -12.27
CA ALA A 50 -18.74 -10.47 -12.01
C ALA A 50 -17.37 -10.01 -12.49
N ILE A 51 -17.28 -9.38 -13.67
CA ILE A 51 -16.03 -8.81 -14.20
C ILE A 51 -15.55 -7.67 -13.30
N CYS A 52 -16.43 -6.72 -12.95
CA CYS A 52 -16.06 -5.60 -12.08
C CYS A 52 -15.59 -6.07 -10.70
N VAL A 53 -16.28 -7.03 -10.09
CA VAL A 53 -15.90 -7.64 -8.80
C VAL A 53 -14.57 -8.37 -8.93
N TYR A 54 -14.34 -9.13 -10.00
CA TYR A 54 -13.08 -9.83 -10.24
C TYR A 54 -11.90 -8.86 -10.30
N LEU A 55 -12.05 -7.76 -11.07
CA LEU A 55 -11.02 -6.73 -11.17
C LEU A 55 -10.80 -5.99 -9.84
N ASN A 56 -11.87 -5.69 -9.11
CA ASN A 56 -11.77 -5.08 -7.79
C ASN A 56 -10.96 -5.94 -6.82
N TRP A 57 -11.21 -7.26 -6.77
CA TRP A 57 -10.43 -8.20 -5.96
C TRP A 57 -8.98 -8.33 -6.42
N LEU A 58 -8.74 -8.30 -7.74
CA LEU A 58 -7.40 -8.32 -8.30
C LEU A 58 -6.60 -7.10 -7.82
N PHE A 59 -7.18 -5.91 -7.92
CA PHE A 59 -6.51 -4.67 -7.49
C PHE A 59 -6.38 -4.57 -5.97
N GLY A 60 -7.38 -5.00 -5.21
CA GLY A 60 -7.32 -5.03 -3.75
C GLY A 60 -6.16 -5.88 -3.20
N ALA A 61 -5.81 -6.96 -3.90
CA ALA A 61 -4.67 -7.80 -3.51
C ALA A 61 -3.30 -7.09 -3.60
N PHE A 62 -3.14 -6.12 -4.48
CA PHE A 62 -1.92 -5.30 -4.52
C PHE A 62 -1.80 -4.44 -3.26
N GLU A 63 -2.91 -3.92 -2.75
CA GLU A 63 -2.92 -3.12 -1.53
C GLU A 63 -2.48 -3.94 -0.32
N GLN A 64 -2.91 -5.19 -0.23
CA GLN A 64 -2.52 -6.11 0.85
C GLN A 64 -1.00 -6.32 0.95
N ILE A 65 -0.27 -6.19 -0.17
CA ILE A 65 1.19 -6.29 -0.20
C ILE A 65 1.85 -4.93 -0.03
N THR A 66 1.31 -3.91 -0.68
CA THR A 66 1.96 -2.59 -0.76
C THR A 66 1.82 -1.82 0.55
N THR A 67 0.67 -1.92 1.22
CA THR A 67 0.41 -1.19 2.47
C THR A 67 1.34 -1.60 3.63
N PRO A 68 1.54 -2.90 3.94
CA PRO A 68 2.52 -3.30 4.95
C PRO A 68 3.95 -2.86 4.61
N ALA A 69 4.32 -2.86 3.32
CA ALA A 69 5.62 -2.40 2.90
C ALA A 69 5.82 -0.89 3.14
N ILE A 70 4.78 -0.06 2.89
CA ILE A 70 4.82 1.37 3.21
C ILE A 70 4.85 1.61 4.73
N GLN A 71 4.09 0.82 5.49
CA GLN A 71 4.12 0.91 6.96
C GLN A 71 5.51 0.56 7.53
N ALA A 72 6.21 -0.41 6.94
CA ALA A 72 7.59 -0.71 7.30
C ALA A 72 8.51 0.48 7.00
N ASP A 73 8.39 1.06 5.81
CA ASP A 73 9.18 2.23 5.42
C ASP A 73 8.99 3.41 6.38
N ILE A 74 7.75 3.67 6.84
CA ILE A 74 7.45 4.74 7.80
C ILE A 74 8.10 4.45 9.16
N ARG A 75 8.09 3.20 9.62
CA ARG A 75 8.75 2.79 10.88
C ARG A 75 10.26 2.98 10.79
N ASP A 76 10.86 2.53 9.69
CA ASP A 76 12.30 2.70 9.45
C ASP A 76 12.67 4.19 9.39
N PHE A 77 11.88 5.01 8.71
CA PHE A 77 12.09 6.45 8.65
C PHE A 77 12.00 7.10 10.04
N HIS A 78 11.03 6.69 10.86
CA HIS A 78 10.91 7.20 12.23
C HIS A 78 12.13 6.79 13.06
N GLN A 79 12.52 5.52 13.02
CA GLN A 79 13.70 5.01 13.72
C GLN A 79 14.98 5.74 13.28
N TYR A 80 15.11 6.00 11.98
CA TYR A 80 16.22 6.77 11.44
C TYR A 80 16.30 8.19 12.01
N LYS A 81 15.15 8.87 12.17
CA LYS A 81 15.06 10.25 12.67
C LYS A 81 15.18 10.38 14.18
N THR A 82 14.62 9.45 14.95
CA THR A 82 14.51 9.54 16.41
C THR A 82 15.44 8.60 17.17
N GLY A 83 15.98 7.58 16.49
CA GLY A 83 16.71 6.49 17.12
C GLY A 83 15.81 5.45 17.80
N GLU A 84 14.52 5.74 17.97
CA GLU A 84 13.59 4.87 18.70
C GLU A 84 12.74 4.03 17.77
N ARG A 85 12.50 2.78 18.16
CA ARG A 85 11.64 1.84 17.45
C ARG A 85 10.22 1.91 17.97
N VAL A 86 9.27 2.25 17.10
CA VAL A 86 7.87 2.54 17.47
C VAL A 86 6.89 1.42 17.10
N ASP A 87 7.32 0.16 17.11
CA ASP A 87 6.47 -0.99 16.76
C ASP A 87 5.19 -1.04 17.63
N GLY A 88 5.30 -0.73 18.92
CA GLY A 88 4.16 -0.69 19.84
C GLY A 88 3.14 0.40 19.49
N MET A 89 3.60 1.58 19.06
CA MET A 89 2.72 2.66 18.64
C MET A 89 1.93 2.28 17.38
N PHE A 90 2.56 1.61 16.41
CA PHE A 90 1.87 1.13 15.22
C PHE A 90 0.82 0.06 15.54
N ALA A 91 1.08 -0.84 16.50
CA ALA A 91 0.09 -1.80 16.98
C ALA A 91 -1.12 -1.10 17.61
N THR A 92 -0.89 -0.05 18.42
CA THR A 92 -1.96 0.74 19.03
C THR A 92 -2.79 1.48 17.97
N VAL A 93 -2.14 2.13 16.99
CA VAL A 93 -2.85 2.82 15.89
C VAL A 93 -3.68 1.83 15.08
N LYS A 94 -3.17 0.62 14.83
CA LYS A 94 -3.94 -0.44 14.17
C LYS A 94 -5.18 -0.82 14.98
N THR A 95 -5.05 -1.02 16.28
CA THR A 95 -6.18 -1.34 17.16
C THR A 95 -7.25 -0.24 17.14
N ILE A 96 -6.85 1.03 17.15
CA ILE A 96 -7.77 2.16 17.01
C ILE A 96 -8.47 2.11 15.64
N GLY A 97 -7.74 1.81 14.56
CA GLY A 97 -8.29 1.64 13.22
C GLY A 97 -9.33 0.51 13.16
N ASP A 98 -9.07 -0.62 13.80
CA ASP A 98 -10.00 -1.75 13.90
C ASP A 98 -11.28 -1.35 14.65
N MET A 99 -11.19 -0.56 15.73
CA MET A 99 -12.34 -0.01 16.45
C MET A 99 -13.15 0.96 15.57
N VAL A 100 -12.51 1.84 14.83
CA VAL A 100 -13.18 2.73 13.87
C VAL A 100 -13.90 1.93 12.81
N THR A 101 -13.33 0.83 12.34
CA THR A 101 -13.96 -0.07 11.37
C THR A 101 -15.24 -0.69 11.91
N LEU A 102 -15.27 -1.08 13.20
CA LEU A 102 -16.50 -1.58 13.85
C LEU A 102 -17.61 -0.52 13.85
N VAL A 103 -17.29 0.73 14.16
CA VAL A 103 -18.26 1.83 14.11
C VAL A 103 -18.74 2.08 12.69
N THR A 104 -17.83 2.15 11.72
CA THR A 104 -18.18 2.41 10.31
C THR A 104 -18.95 1.27 9.67
N SER A 105 -18.79 0.02 10.12
CA SER A 105 -19.57 -1.12 9.64
C SER A 105 -21.07 -0.97 9.92
N SER A 106 -21.45 -0.18 10.93
CA SER A 106 -22.85 0.12 11.26
C SER A 106 -23.47 1.19 10.36
N VAL A 107 -22.68 1.90 9.56
CA VAL A 107 -23.20 2.99 8.70
C VAL A 107 -24.10 2.45 7.60
N LEU A 108 -23.74 1.31 6.98
CA LEU A 108 -24.53 0.72 5.91
C LEU A 108 -25.90 0.22 6.39
N PRO A 109 -26.01 -0.55 7.49
CA PRO A 109 -27.31 -0.88 8.10
C PRO A 109 -28.16 0.35 8.42
N PHE A 110 -27.56 1.40 8.99
CA PHE A 110 -28.26 2.66 9.28
C PHE A 110 -28.82 3.33 8.01
N VAL A 111 -28.07 3.34 6.92
CA VAL A 111 -28.54 3.87 5.63
C VAL A 111 -29.71 3.04 5.12
N TYR A 112 -29.65 1.71 5.22
CA TYR A 112 -30.73 0.83 4.80
C TYR A 112 -31.99 1.04 5.65
N GLU A 113 -31.87 1.20 6.95
CA GLU A 113 -32.98 1.56 7.85
C GLU A 113 -33.66 2.87 7.40
N LYS A 114 -32.86 3.91 7.09
CA LYS A 114 -33.39 5.18 6.56
C LYS A 114 -34.06 5.05 5.19
N MET A 115 -33.71 4.04 4.43
CA MET A 115 -34.36 3.69 3.16
C MET A 115 -35.63 2.84 3.35
N GLY A 116 -36.00 2.53 4.58
CA GLY A 116 -37.16 1.73 4.90
C GLY A 116 -36.91 0.21 4.88
N ILE A 117 -35.67 -0.23 4.81
CA ILE A 117 -35.29 -1.64 4.79
C ILE A 117 -34.99 -2.08 6.23
N PHE A 118 -36.03 -2.50 6.95
CA PHE A 118 -35.92 -3.02 8.31
C PHE A 118 -37.08 -3.98 8.62
N GLU A 119 -36.90 -4.83 9.62
CA GLU A 119 -37.86 -5.87 10.00
C GLU A 119 -39.31 -5.35 10.19
N GLY A 120 -39.48 -4.17 10.79
CA GLY A 120 -40.78 -3.55 10.99
C GLY A 120 -41.57 -3.25 9.71
N ASN A 121 -40.89 -3.20 8.55
CA ASN A 121 -41.52 -3.03 7.23
C ASN A 121 -41.67 -4.36 6.44
N GLY A 122 -41.50 -5.49 7.11
CA GLY A 122 -41.68 -6.82 6.50
C GLY A 122 -40.43 -7.37 5.81
N TYR A 123 -39.23 -6.74 6.01
CA TYR A 123 -37.99 -7.25 5.50
C TYR A 123 -37.23 -8.00 6.60
N GLU A 124 -37.48 -9.30 6.71
CA GLU A 124 -36.85 -10.19 7.70
C GLU A 124 -35.53 -10.77 7.16
N SER A 125 -35.36 -10.79 5.83
CA SER A 125 -34.17 -11.29 5.14
C SER A 125 -33.81 -10.47 3.91
N PRO A 126 -32.56 -10.53 3.43
CA PRO A 126 -32.17 -9.91 2.16
C PRO A 126 -32.96 -10.42 0.94
N TYR A 127 -33.58 -11.61 1.04
CA TYR A 127 -34.37 -12.20 -0.05
C TYR A 127 -35.74 -11.52 -0.19
N ASP A 128 -36.28 -10.93 0.87
CA ASP A 128 -37.56 -10.25 0.85
C ASP A 128 -37.54 -9.01 -0.03
N ILE A 129 -36.36 -8.40 -0.21
CA ILE A 129 -36.14 -7.26 -1.12
C ILE A 129 -36.27 -7.68 -2.59
N LEU A 130 -36.00 -8.96 -2.88
CA LEU A 130 -36.10 -9.54 -4.20
C LEU A 130 -37.53 -10.02 -4.53
N ASP A 131 -38.37 -10.14 -3.51
CA ASP A 131 -39.76 -10.54 -3.70
C ASP A 131 -40.57 -9.41 -4.33
N VAL A 132 -41.08 -9.67 -5.52
CA VAL A 132 -41.90 -8.71 -6.30
C VAL A 132 -43.19 -8.33 -5.57
N THR A 133 -43.64 -9.15 -4.59
CA THR A 133 -44.87 -8.94 -3.86
C THR A 133 -44.73 -8.08 -2.61
N THR A 134 -43.53 -8.07 -2.00
CA THR A 134 -43.23 -7.35 -0.76
C THR A 134 -42.30 -6.15 -0.96
N GLY A 135 -41.47 -6.16 -2.03
CA GLY A 135 -40.50 -5.11 -2.32
C GLY A 135 -41.11 -3.89 -3.04
N GLU A 136 -40.77 -2.70 -2.58
CA GLU A 136 -41.08 -1.49 -3.36
C GLU A 136 -40.33 -1.50 -4.71
N PRO A 137 -41.00 -1.10 -5.82
CA PRO A 137 -40.38 -1.01 -7.12
C PRO A 137 -39.13 -0.10 -7.07
N GLY A 138 -37.96 -0.62 -7.46
CA GLY A 138 -36.71 0.12 -7.49
C GLY A 138 -35.95 0.22 -6.15
N LEU A 139 -36.43 -0.41 -5.09
CA LEU A 139 -35.75 -0.43 -3.78
C LEU A 139 -34.37 -1.09 -3.90
N LEU A 140 -34.26 -2.21 -4.59
CA LEU A 140 -33.01 -2.91 -4.87
C LEU A 140 -32.00 -2.01 -5.62
N ASP A 141 -32.48 -1.25 -6.59
CA ASP A 141 -31.64 -0.30 -7.34
C ASP A 141 -31.11 0.83 -6.44
N LYS A 142 -31.96 1.38 -5.58
CA LYS A 142 -31.55 2.40 -4.59
C LYS A 142 -30.52 1.85 -3.63
N MET A 143 -30.75 0.65 -3.07
CA MET A 143 -29.85 -0.04 -2.15
C MET A 143 -28.48 -0.27 -2.79
N PHE A 144 -28.46 -0.79 -4.01
CA PHE A 144 -27.22 -1.05 -4.73
C PHE A 144 -26.49 0.24 -5.08
N THR A 145 -27.21 1.32 -5.44
CA THR A 145 -26.64 2.64 -5.66
C THR A 145 -25.98 3.21 -4.41
N ALA A 146 -26.66 3.12 -3.26
CA ALA A 146 -26.11 3.57 -1.98
C ALA A 146 -24.83 2.82 -1.63
N LEU A 147 -24.81 1.50 -1.82
CA LEU A 147 -23.63 0.65 -1.60
C LEU A 147 -22.45 1.08 -2.49
N ILE A 148 -22.68 1.32 -3.79
CA ILE A 148 -21.64 1.78 -4.72
C ILE A 148 -21.08 3.14 -4.30
N ILE A 149 -21.93 4.10 -3.96
CA ILE A 149 -21.50 5.44 -3.54
C ILE A 149 -20.66 5.35 -2.26
N MET A 150 -21.13 4.61 -1.26
CA MET A 150 -20.41 4.45 0.01
C MET A 150 -19.07 3.72 -0.19
N ALA A 151 -19.04 2.67 -1.00
CA ALA A 151 -17.83 1.94 -1.32
C ALA A 151 -16.81 2.82 -2.08
N ALA A 152 -17.26 3.61 -3.06
CA ALA A 152 -16.41 4.54 -3.79
C ALA A 152 -15.87 5.66 -2.89
N ALA A 153 -16.70 6.22 -2.00
CA ALA A 153 -16.29 7.22 -1.02
C ALA A 153 -15.25 6.64 -0.05
N GLY A 154 -15.49 5.43 0.48
CA GLY A 154 -14.54 4.73 1.34
C GLY A 154 -13.20 4.46 0.66
N ALA A 155 -13.23 3.99 -0.59
CA ALA A 155 -12.02 3.76 -1.38
C ALA A 155 -11.24 5.07 -1.66
N PHE A 156 -11.96 6.18 -1.89
CA PHE A 156 -11.34 7.49 -2.05
C PHE A 156 -10.67 7.96 -0.73
N LEU A 157 -11.36 7.85 0.39
CA LEU A 157 -10.82 8.22 1.71
C LEU A 157 -9.58 7.37 2.06
N ASN A 158 -9.59 6.08 1.73
CA ASN A 158 -8.44 5.21 1.92
C ASN A 158 -7.22 5.66 1.10
N MET A 159 -7.43 6.27 -0.07
CA MET A 159 -6.35 6.76 -0.93
C MET A 159 -5.71 8.06 -0.40
N VAL A 160 -6.45 8.89 0.36
CA VAL A 160 -6.00 10.22 0.79
C VAL A 160 -4.66 10.23 1.53
N PRO A 161 -4.39 9.35 2.52
CA PRO A 161 -3.12 9.34 3.24
C PRO A 161 -1.91 9.11 2.32
N TYR A 162 -2.08 8.37 1.24
CA TYR A 162 -0.97 8.03 0.34
C TYR A 162 -0.51 9.20 -0.54
N PHE A 163 -1.33 10.24 -0.70
CA PHE A 163 -0.86 11.47 -1.35
C PHE A 163 0.25 12.16 -0.53
N PHE A 164 0.18 12.06 0.79
CA PHE A 164 1.14 12.67 1.71
C PHE A 164 2.38 11.81 1.96
N TYR A 165 2.42 10.58 1.44
CA TYR A 165 3.61 9.74 1.53
C TYR A 165 4.66 10.20 0.51
N ASP A 166 5.76 10.80 0.98
CA ASP A 166 6.79 11.40 0.13
C ASP A 166 8.14 10.68 0.14
N LEU A 167 8.25 9.58 0.89
CA LEU A 167 9.48 8.81 0.97
C LEU A 167 9.78 8.13 -0.38
N LYS A 168 10.91 8.50 -0.99
CA LYS A 168 11.35 7.91 -2.26
C LYS A 168 12.01 6.56 -2.01
N GLU A 169 11.87 5.64 -2.96
CA GLU A 169 12.48 4.30 -2.88
C GLU A 169 14.00 4.33 -2.63
N LYS A 170 14.71 5.29 -3.22
CA LYS A 170 16.14 5.47 -3.03
C LYS A 170 16.49 5.90 -1.61
N ASP A 171 15.71 6.85 -1.05
CA ASP A 171 15.93 7.37 0.30
C ASP A 171 15.67 6.26 1.32
N GLN A 172 14.63 5.44 1.09
CA GLN A 172 14.33 4.27 1.91
C GLN A 172 15.48 3.24 1.91
N LYS A 173 16.06 2.94 0.75
CA LYS A 173 17.22 2.04 0.68
C LYS A 173 18.42 2.59 1.46
N GLY A 174 18.66 3.91 1.39
CA GLY A 174 19.69 4.57 2.18
C GLY A 174 19.44 4.46 3.68
N ILE A 175 18.20 4.75 4.11
CA ILE A 175 17.78 4.64 5.51
C ILE A 175 17.98 3.22 6.04
N VAL A 176 17.51 2.20 5.33
CA VAL A 176 17.68 0.79 5.73
C VAL A 176 19.16 0.43 5.86
N LYS A 177 20.01 0.90 4.95
CA LYS A 177 21.47 0.66 5.01
C LYS A 177 22.09 1.31 6.23
N ILE A 178 21.71 2.56 6.54
CA ILE A 178 22.19 3.29 7.73
C ILE A 178 21.72 2.59 9.01
N LEU A 179 20.44 2.22 9.09
CA LEU A 179 19.90 1.50 10.25
C LEU A 179 20.58 0.15 10.47
N LYS A 180 20.88 -0.58 9.39
CA LYS A 180 21.65 -1.83 9.46
C LYS A 180 23.03 -1.59 10.06
N ILE A 181 23.75 -0.56 9.59
CA ILE A 181 25.08 -0.22 10.10
C ILE A 181 25.01 0.16 11.60
N ARG A 182 24.05 1.02 11.98
CA ARG A 182 23.83 1.41 13.37
C ARG A 182 23.55 0.20 14.28
N ALA A 183 22.67 -0.71 13.84
CA ALA A 183 22.35 -1.93 14.58
C ALA A 183 23.59 -2.81 14.75
N MET A 184 24.43 -2.97 13.72
CA MET A 184 25.65 -3.77 13.82
C MET A 184 26.64 -3.20 14.85
N PHE A 185 26.78 -1.87 14.93
CA PHE A 185 27.62 -1.22 15.94
C PHE A 185 27.02 -1.33 17.35
N GLU A 186 25.71 -1.18 17.48
CA GLU A 186 24.99 -1.32 18.75
C GLU A 186 25.10 -2.74 19.30
N ASP A 187 24.85 -3.75 18.47
CA ASP A 187 24.96 -5.16 18.83
C ASP A 187 26.38 -5.54 19.24
N TYR A 188 27.39 -4.99 18.56
CA TYR A 188 28.79 -5.19 18.94
C TYR A 188 29.10 -4.51 20.29
N GLY A 189 28.67 -3.26 20.46
CA GLY A 189 28.86 -2.51 21.72
C GLY A 189 28.18 -3.19 22.93
N ASN A 190 27.08 -3.88 22.72
CA ASN A 190 26.35 -4.65 23.72
C ASN A 190 26.90 -6.08 23.94
N GLY A 191 27.95 -6.46 23.19
CA GLY A 191 28.54 -7.80 23.29
C GLY A 191 27.65 -8.93 22.75
N ILE A 192 26.66 -8.58 21.91
CA ILE A 192 25.71 -9.55 21.31
C ILE A 192 26.37 -10.23 20.09
N THR A 193 27.21 -9.50 19.36
CA THR A 193 27.87 -9.97 18.14
C THR A 193 29.40 -9.97 18.30
N ASN A 194 30.08 -10.65 17.36
CA ASN A 194 31.53 -10.80 17.36
C ASN A 194 32.25 -9.75 16.46
N ASP A 195 33.57 -9.78 16.48
CA ASP A 195 34.43 -8.89 15.66
C ASP A 195 34.12 -9.00 14.15
N GLN A 196 33.62 -10.13 13.68
CA GLN A 196 33.29 -10.33 12.28
C GLN A 196 32.14 -9.43 11.82
N THR A 197 31.15 -9.19 12.69
CA THR A 197 30.04 -8.25 12.41
C THR A 197 30.56 -6.80 12.34
N LEU A 198 31.50 -6.44 13.22
CA LEU A 198 32.13 -5.13 13.18
C LEU A 198 32.92 -4.92 11.88
N VAL A 199 33.67 -5.93 11.44
CA VAL A 199 34.40 -5.89 10.17
C VAL A 199 33.43 -5.72 8.99
N GLU A 200 32.30 -6.45 8.99
CA GLU A 200 31.26 -6.30 7.96
C GLU A 200 30.70 -4.87 7.93
N ALA A 201 30.43 -4.26 9.09
CA ALA A 201 29.95 -2.89 9.16
C ALA A 201 30.97 -1.88 8.58
N ILE A 202 32.26 -2.05 8.93
CA ILE A 202 33.34 -1.22 8.42
C ILE A 202 33.49 -1.39 6.91
N ASP A 203 33.40 -2.61 6.38
CA ASP A 203 33.47 -2.88 4.95
C ASP A 203 32.33 -2.21 4.18
N ILE A 204 31.10 -2.26 4.70
CA ILE A 204 29.95 -1.56 4.11
C ILE A 204 30.18 -0.05 4.05
N ILE A 205 30.76 0.54 5.10
CA ILE A 205 31.08 1.97 5.15
C ILE A 205 32.19 2.31 4.15
N ARG A 206 33.25 1.49 4.08
CA ARG A 206 34.35 1.68 3.13
C ARG A 206 33.86 1.63 1.69
N GLU A 207 33.07 0.62 1.32
CA GLU A 207 32.46 0.52 0.00
C GLU A 207 31.59 1.75 -0.33
N ALA A 208 30.81 2.22 0.66
CA ALA A 208 30.00 3.43 0.49
C ALA A 208 30.89 4.67 0.25
N LYS A 209 32.00 4.84 0.99
CA LYS A 209 32.93 5.95 0.78
C LYS A 209 33.61 5.92 -0.60
N GLU A 210 34.04 4.76 -1.05
CA GLU A 210 34.60 4.57 -2.39
C GLU A 210 33.57 4.90 -3.49
N LEU A 211 32.34 4.45 -3.33
CA LEU A 211 31.27 4.70 -4.30
C LEU A 211 30.81 6.16 -4.30
N ALA A 212 30.79 6.83 -3.14
CA ALA A 212 30.31 8.20 -2.99
C ALA A 212 31.18 9.22 -3.75
N VAL A 213 32.48 8.94 -3.95
CA VAL A 213 33.40 9.80 -4.69
C VAL A 213 33.44 9.52 -6.20
N THR A 214 32.73 8.48 -6.66
CA THR A 214 32.67 8.14 -8.09
C THR A 214 31.77 9.08 -8.86
N GLU A 215 32.11 9.33 -10.13
CA GLU A 215 31.29 10.16 -10.99
C GLU A 215 30.02 9.41 -11.47
N ALA A 216 28.91 10.15 -11.55
CA ALA A 216 27.66 9.62 -12.06
C ALA A 216 27.78 9.29 -13.56
N LYS A 217 27.24 8.17 -13.99
CA LYS A 217 27.22 7.76 -15.39
C LYS A 217 26.14 8.53 -16.15
N ALA A 218 26.45 9.00 -17.35
CA ALA A 218 25.47 9.62 -18.23
C ALA A 218 24.38 8.61 -18.60
N ALA A 219 23.15 8.88 -18.14
CA ALA A 219 21.96 8.07 -18.47
C ALA A 219 21.42 8.50 -19.85
N ASP A 220 21.95 7.88 -20.91
CA ASP A 220 21.59 8.18 -22.29
C ASP A 220 20.64 7.09 -22.85
N LYS A 221 19.42 7.50 -23.22
CA LYS A 221 18.41 6.60 -23.80
C LYS A 221 18.81 6.09 -25.20
N SER A 222 19.69 6.80 -25.91
CA SER A 222 20.16 6.40 -27.25
C SER A 222 21.00 5.12 -27.24
N LYS A 223 21.66 4.82 -26.08
CA LYS A 223 22.49 3.63 -25.87
C LYS A 223 21.70 2.35 -25.61
N GLY A 224 20.35 2.42 -25.69
CA GLY A 224 19.45 1.29 -25.46
C GLY A 224 18.92 1.19 -24.04
N ARG A 225 17.75 0.54 -23.92
CA ARG A 225 16.98 0.47 -22.66
C ARG A 225 17.73 -0.20 -21.50
N LYS A 226 18.60 -1.18 -21.80
CA LYS A 226 19.37 -1.91 -20.78
C LYS A 226 20.46 -1.02 -20.18
N ALA A 227 21.28 -0.42 -21.03
CA ALA A 227 22.35 0.49 -20.63
C ALA A 227 21.81 1.71 -19.86
N TYR A 228 20.69 2.27 -20.31
CA TYR A 228 20.01 3.36 -19.61
C TYR A 228 19.59 2.97 -18.18
N LYS A 229 18.99 1.80 -18.01
CA LYS A 229 18.57 1.31 -16.68
C LYS A 229 19.76 1.00 -15.76
N GLU A 230 20.85 0.48 -16.31
CA GLU A 230 22.08 0.21 -15.55
C GLU A 230 22.72 1.51 -15.08
N ALA A 231 22.79 2.54 -15.93
CA ALA A 231 23.29 3.86 -15.54
C ALA A 231 22.43 4.50 -14.45
N LEU A 232 21.08 4.41 -14.54
CA LEU A 232 20.21 4.92 -13.51
C LEU A 232 20.40 4.20 -12.16
N ARG A 233 20.54 2.87 -12.17
CA ARG A 233 20.82 2.10 -10.94
C ARG A 233 22.14 2.49 -10.31
N TYR A 234 23.17 2.59 -11.11
CA TYR A 234 24.50 2.98 -10.66
C TYR A 234 24.47 4.38 -10.02
N ASN A 235 23.78 5.32 -10.64
CA ASN A 235 23.65 6.68 -10.09
C ASN A 235 22.82 6.69 -8.79
N GLU A 236 21.79 5.83 -8.70
CA GLU A 236 21.02 5.64 -7.46
C GLU A 236 21.91 5.09 -6.33
N GLU A 237 22.79 4.13 -6.63
CA GLU A 237 23.73 3.58 -5.65
C GLU A 237 24.74 4.64 -5.16
N ILE A 238 25.22 5.53 -6.04
CA ILE A 238 26.06 6.66 -5.65
C ILE A 238 25.31 7.61 -4.71
N GLU A 239 24.05 7.94 -4.99
CA GLU A 239 23.26 8.81 -4.12
C GLU A 239 23.01 8.17 -2.74
N ILE A 240 22.74 6.87 -2.69
CA ILE A 240 22.62 6.11 -1.44
C ILE A 240 23.95 6.12 -0.67
N ALA A 241 25.07 5.92 -1.36
CA ALA A 241 26.40 5.95 -0.76
C ALA A 241 26.73 7.32 -0.16
N LYS A 242 26.42 8.41 -0.86
CA LYS A 242 26.56 9.78 -0.34
C LYS A 242 25.69 10.03 0.89
N MET A 243 24.47 9.50 0.92
CA MET A 243 23.58 9.60 2.07
C MET A 243 24.17 8.86 3.29
N VAL A 244 24.68 7.65 3.08
CA VAL A 244 25.33 6.85 4.15
C VAL A 244 26.55 7.57 4.70
N CYS A 245 27.41 8.12 3.86
CA CYS A 245 28.60 8.86 4.31
C CYS A 245 28.23 10.13 5.07
N GLY A 246 27.27 10.92 4.57
CA GLY A 246 26.87 12.18 5.22
C GLY A 246 26.17 12.00 6.57
N GLU A 247 25.74 10.81 6.90
CA GLU A 247 25.10 10.48 8.18
C GLU A 247 26.09 9.89 9.21
N LEU A 248 27.25 9.41 8.73
CA LEU A 248 28.27 8.75 9.56
C LEU A 248 29.51 9.61 9.80
N ASP A 249 29.66 10.74 9.07
CA ASP A 249 30.67 11.77 9.29
C ASP A 249 30.21 12.78 10.34
#